data_e97ad8221e08b09513c542ea26f5ae09
#
_entry.id   e97ad8221e08b09513c542ea26f5ae09
#
_cell.length_a   1.000
_cell.length_b   1.000
_cell.length_c   1.000
_cell.angle_alpha   90.00
_cell.angle_beta   90.00
_cell.angle_gamma   90.00
#
_symmetry.space_group_name_H-M   'P 1'
#
loop_
_entity.id
_entity.type
_entity.pdbx_description
1 polymer ?
#
loop_
_entity_poly.entity_id
_entity_poly.type
_entity_poly.pdbx_seq_one_letter_code
_entity_poly.pdbx_strand_id
1 'polypeptide(L)'
;MVFMPPRHGKSELCSIRFPAWYLARHQQNQVIACSYSESLAYTFSYAVRETIASNHFQNLWKIDLDTAGAIRWQLSNKENRRASYIAAGIGGGITGEGADLLIIDDPIKNHEQADSQIYRESTYNWYKTTARTRLQPDGAIIIIQTRWHVDDLAGKLLKDAEIN
;
A
#
# COMPACT_ATOMS: atom_id res chain seq x y z
N MET A 1 -5.05 -3.36 -10.93
CA MET A 1 -3.69 -2.82 -11.13
C MET A 1 -3.77 -1.46 -11.83
N VAL A 2 -2.86 -0.53 -11.53
CA VAL A 2 -2.81 0.83 -12.09
C VAL A 2 -1.42 1.05 -12.71
N PHE A 3 -1.39 1.34 -14.00
CA PHE A 3 -0.16 1.58 -14.75
C PHE A 3 -0.17 3.01 -15.28
N MET A 4 0.77 3.82 -14.83
CA MET A 4 0.91 5.20 -15.28
C MET A 4 2.39 5.58 -15.32
N PRO A 5 2.79 6.46 -16.24
CA PRO A 5 4.15 6.99 -16.25
C PRO A 5 4.52 7.73 -14.96
N PRO A 6 5.81 7.91 -14.67
CA PRO A 6 6.24 8.73 -13.54
C PRO A 6 5.64 10.15 -13.60
N ARG A 7 5.39 10.75 -12.43
CA ARG A 7 4.87 12.13 -12.28
C ARG A 7 3.47 12.39 -12.85
N HIS A 8 2.65 11.35 -13.06
CA HIS A 8 1.24 11.49 -13.50
C HIS A 8 0.23 11.30 -12.36
N GLY A 9 0.65 11.45 -11.11
CA GLY A 9 -0.26 11.46 -9.96
C GLY A 9 -0.69 10.07 -9.45
N LYS A 10 -0.13 8.95 -9.98
CA LYS A 10 -0.54 7.60 -9.57
C LYS A 10 -0.46 7.37 -8.06
N SER A 11 0.69 7.71 -7.45
CA SER A 11 0.90 7.55 -6.01
C SER A 11 0.09 8.56 -5.18
N GLU A 12 -0.04 9.80 -5.68
CA GLU A 12 -0.91 10.80 -5.02
C GLU A 12 -2.34 10.29 -4.90
N LEU A 13 -2.90 9.75 -5.98
CA LEU A 13 -4.26 9.22 -5.99
C LEU A 13 -4.37 7.93 -5.18
N CYS A 14 -3.54 6.91 -5.49
CA CYS A 14 -3.75 5.55 -5.01
C CYS A 14 -3.06 5.26 -3.67
N SER A 15 -1.96 5.94 -3.34
CA SER A 15 -1.17 5.67 -2.14
C SER A 15 -1.33 6.73 -1.05
N ILE A 16 -1.96 7.88 -1.38
CA ILE A 16 -2.19 8.97 -0.42
C ILE A 16 -3.69 9.24 -0.25
N ARG A 17 -4.38 9.71 -1.30
CA ARG A 17 -5.78 10.14 -1.17
C ARG A 17 -6.75 8.98 -0.98
N PHE A 18 -6.57 7.91 -1.74
CA PHE A 18 -7.45 6.75 -1.66
C PHE A 18 -7.40 6.06 -0.29
N PRO A 19 -6.24 5.72 0.30
CA PRO A 19 -6.21 5.10 1.63
C PRO A 19 -6.75 6.03 2.74
N ALA A 20 -6.55 7.35 2.66
CA ALA A 20 -7.18 8.28 3.59
C ALA A 20 -8.71 8.21 3.52
N TRP A 21 -9.28 8.26 2.32
CA TRP A 21 -10.71 8.09 2.10
C TRP A 21 -11.21 6.71 2.51
N TYR A 22 -10.47 5.65 2.17
CA TYR A 22 -10.83 4.28 2.51
C TYR A 22 -10.97 4.08 4.03
N LEU A 23 -9.97 4.54 4.80
CA LEU A 23 -9.99 4.46 6.26
C LEU A 23 -11.10 5.29 6.89
N ALA A 24 -11.47 6.42 6.28
CA ALA A 24 -12.58 7.23 6.74
C ALA A 24 -13.93 6.53 6.56
N ARG A 25 -14.10 5.83 5.45
CA ARG A 25 -15.31 5.04 5.15
C ARG A 25 -15.38 3.73 5.93
N HIS A 26 -14.24 3.10 6.17
CA HIS A 26 -14.11 1.78 6.77
C HIS A 26 -13.29 1.85 8.06
N GLN A 27 -13.85 2.46 9.11
CA GLN A 27 -13.17 2.80 10.37
C GLN A 27 -12.81 1.59 11.27
N GLN A 28 -12.82 0.40 10.75
CA GLN A 28 -12.38 -0.85 11.42
C GLN A 28 -11.38 -1.63 10.57
N ASN A 29 -11.13 -1.16 9.35
CA ASN A 29 -10.30 -1.88 8.39
C ASN A 29 -8.82 -1.54 8.56
N GLN A 30 -7.98 -2.46 8.14
CA GLN A 30 -6.53 -2.35 8.20
C GLN A 30 -5.96 -2.15 6.79
N VAL A 31 -5.11 -1.14 6.64
CA VAL A 31 -4.37 -0.88 5.40
C VAL A 31 -2.90 -1.22 5.61
N ILE A 32 -2.35 -2.04 4.72
CA ILE A 32 -0.90 -2.22 4.58
C ILE A 32 -0.47 -1.58 3.27
N ALA A 33 0.47 -0.65 3.33
CA ALA A 33 1.05 -0.01 2.15
C ALA A 33 2.54 -0.31 2.04
N CYS A 34 2.94 -0.90 0.92
CA CYS A 34 4.31 -1.31 0.64
C CYS A 34 4.87 -0.54 -0.56
N SER A 35 6.18 -0.26 -0.52
CA SER A 35 6.91 0.31 -1.64
C SER A 35 8.30 -0.32 -1.75
N TYR A 36 9.05 -0.05 -2.84
CA TYR A 36 10.41 -0.60 -3.01
C TYR A 36 11.35 -0.29 -1.84
N SER A 37 11.09 0.78 -1.09
CA SER A 37 11.87 1.12 0.11
C SER A 37 10.96 1.54 1.26
N GLU A 38 11.45 1.30 2.46
CA GLU A 38 10.80 1.70 3.70
C GLU A 38 10.65 3.21 3.80
N SER A 39 11.66 3.98 3.39
CA SER A 39 11.64 5.44 3.42
C SER A 39 10.53 6.02 2.52
N LEU A 40 10.29 5.44 1.35
CA LEU A 40 9.20 5.87 0.48
C LEU A 40 7.83 5.50 1.06
N ALA A 41 7.70 4.29 1.60
CA ALA A 41 6.47 3.88 2.29
C ALA A 41 6.13 4.81 3.46
N TYR A 42 7.14 5.27 4.21
CA TYR A 42 6.95 6.26 5.29
C TYR A 42 6.54 7.63 4.78
N THR A 43 7.09 8.07 3.65
CA THR A 43 6.68 9.31 3.02
C THR A 43 5.19 9.28 2.67
N PHE A 44 4.70 8.18 2.12
CA PHE A 44 3.27 8.00 1.84
C PHE A 44 2.45 7.94 3.13
N SER A 45 2.89 7.18 4.13
CA SER A 45 2.23 7.11 5.43
C SER A 45 2.05 8.49 6.07
N TYR A 46 3.11 9.31 6.05
CA TYR A 46 3.06 10.68 6.53
C TYR A 46 2.03 11.52 5.75
N ALA A 47 2.06 11.45 4.42
CA ALA A 47 1.14 12.21 3.57
C ALA A 47 -0.34 11.79 3.75
N VAL A 48 -0.61 10.50 4.00
CA VAL A 48 -1.96 10.01 4.35
C VAL A 48 -2.41 10.64 5.67
N ARG A 49 -1.55 10.66 6.68
CA ARG A 49 -1.86 11.27 7.99
C ARG A 49 -2.14 12.77 7.86
N GLU A 50 -1.29 13.50 7.14
CA GLU A 50 -1.50 14.93 6.87
C GLU A 50 -2.82 15.19 6.14
N THR A 51 -3.19 14.30 5.20
CA THR A 51 -4.49 14.36 4.53
C THR A 51 -5.64 14.22 5.53
N ILE A 52 -5.57 13.23 6.41
CA ILE A 52 -6.59 12.98 7.45
C ILE A 52 -6.64 14.13 8.45
N ALA A 53 -5.50 14.69 8.86
CA ALA A 53 -5.42 15.79 9.80
C ALA A 53 -5.85 17.15 9.20
N SER A 54 -5.98 17.26 7.89
CA SER A 54 -6.33 18.52 7.24
C SER A 54 -7.73 19.02 7.63
N ASN A 55 -7.90 20.34 7.77
CA ASN A 55 -9.20 20.93 8.09
C ASN A 55 -10.31 20.51 7.12
N HIS A 56 -9.99 20.42 5.84
CA HIS A 56 -10.96 20.00 4.81
C HIS A 56 -11.46 18.58 5.07
N PHE A 57 -10.55 17.66 5.37
CA PHE A 57 -10.89 16.26 5.65
C PHE A 57 -11.66 16.12 6.97
N GLN A 58 -11.23 16.83 8.00
CA GLN A 58 -11.87 16.82 9.31
C GLN A 58 -13.30 17.40 9.30
N ASN A 59 -13.57 18.40 8.46
CA ASN A 59 -14.92 18.93 8.28
C ASN A 59 -15.88 17.89 7.68
N LEU A 60 -15.37 16.93 6.88
CA LEU A 60 -16.18 15.89 6.25
C LEU A 60 -16.34 14.65 7.11
N TRP A 61 -15.26 14.20 7.78
CA TRP A 61 -15.20 12.86 8.38
C TRP A 61 -15.09 12.84 9.90
N LYS A 62 -14.57 13.89 10.54
CA LYS A 62 -14.42 14.03 12.00
C LYS A 62 -13.73 12.82 12.65
N ILE A 63 -12.56 12.44 12.16
CA ILE A 63 -11.80 11.27 12.59
C ILE A 63 -10.49 11.73 13.24
N ASP A 64 -10.21 11.26 14.43
CA ASP A 64 -8.98 11.58 15.15
C ASP A 64 -7.90 10.50 14.93
N LEU A 65 -6.63 10.92 14.94
CA LEU A 65 -5.48 10.04 14.97
C LEU A 65 -5.17 9.68 16.43
N ASP A 66 -5.19 8.40 16.76
CA ASP A 66 -4.92 7.91 18.11
C ASP A 66 -3.42 7.78 18.38
N THR A 67 -2.69 7.19 17.46
CA THR A 67 -1.23 7.00 17.58
C THR A 67 -0.50 7.56 16.36
N ALA A 68 0.64 8.18 16.60
CA ALA A 68 1.38 8.95 15.59
C ALA A 68 2.70 8.31 15.16
N GLY A 69 2.81 6.97 15.13
CA GLY A 69 3.99 6.27 14.61
C GLY A 69 4.23 6.52 13.11
N ALA A 70 5.48 6.52 12.67
CA ALA A 70 5.81 6.66 11.24
C ALA A 70 5.45 5.41 10.44
N ILE A 71 5.66 4.23 11.04
CA ILE A 71 5.47 2.92 10.43
C ILE A 71 4.03 2.45 10.60
N ARG A 72 3.47 2.69 11.78
CA ARG A 72 2.15 2.23 12.18
C ARG A 72 1.42 3.34 12.93
N TRP A 73 0.18 3.54 12.58
CA TRP A 73 -0.73 4.42 13.30
C TRP A 73 -2.16 3.90 13.23
N GLN A 74 -3.00 4.39 14.10
CA GLN A 74 -4.40 4.00 14.23
C GLN A 74 -5.29 5.23 14.26
N LEU A 75 -6.52 5.04 13.81
CA LEU A 75 -7.57 6.04 13.97
C LEU A 75 -8.31 5.81 15.28
N SER A 76 -8.57 6.89 15.99
CA SER A 76 -9.48 6.89 17.13
C SER A 76 -10.91 7.12 16.63
N ASN A 77 -11.84 6.30 17.07
CA ASN A 77 -13.24 6.58 16.94
C ASN A 77 -13.99 6.27 18.24
N LYS A 78 -15.16 6.91 18.39
CA LYS A 78 -16.00 6.79 19.60
C LYS A 78 -16.52 5.38 19.88
N GLU A 79 -16.41 4.46 18.91
CA GLU A 79 -16.93 3.10 19.00
C GLU A 79 -15.84 2.06 19.30
N ASN A 80 -14.65 2.50 19.70
CA ASN A 80 -13.50 1.64 20.00
C ASN A 80 -13.06 0.71 18.82
N ARG A 81 -13.35 1.12 17.59
CA ARG A 81 -12.96 0.43 16.36
C ARG A 81 -11.58 0.94 15.94
N ARG A 82 -10.69 0.04 15.56
CA ARG A 82 -9.28 0.37 15.32
C ARG A 82 -8.93 0.20 13.84
N ALA A 83 -9.33 1.16 13.01
CA ALA A 83 -8.72 1.24 11.70
C ALA A 83 -7.22 1.54 11.86
N SER A 84 -6.39 0.85 11.11
CA SER A 84 -4.94 1.01 11.20
C SER A 84 -4.28 1.10 9.82
N TYR A 85 -3.15 1.78 9.80
CA TYR A 85 -2.30 1.89 8.62
C TYR A 85 -0.89 1.42 8.98
N ILE A 86 -0.31 0.59 8.13
CA ILE A 86 1.04 0.06 8.27
C ILE A 86 1.81 0.35 6.99
N ALA A 87 2.96 1.00 7.13
CA ALA A 87 3.89 1.26 6.04
C ALA A 87 5.10 0.32 6.11
N ALA A 88 5.48 -0.29 5.00
CA ALA A 88 6.63 -1.18 4.94
C ALA A 88 7.37 -1.09 3.60
N GLY A 89 8.66 -1.36 3.62
CA GLY A 89 9.41 -1.69 2.41
C GLY A 89 9.12 -3.13 1.95
N ILE A 90 9.30 -3.42 0.66
CA ILE A 90 9.26 -4.79 0.14
C ILE A 90 10.35 -5.62 0.82
N GLY A 91 9.95 -6.79 1.34
CA GLY A 91 10.81 -7.60 2.22
C GLY A 91 10.83 -7.15 3.69
N GLY A 92 10.17 -6.04 4.03
CA GLY A 92 10.03 -5.56 5.40
C GLY A 92 9.01 -6.33 6.23
N GLY A 93 8.97 -6.03 7.52
CA GLY A 93 8.19 -6.76 8.52
C GLY A 93 6.69 -6.45 8.49
N ILE A 94 5.93 -7.14 7.66
CA ILE A 94 4.46 -7.16 7.69
C ILE A 94 3.91 -8.49 8.22
N THR A 95 4.79 -9.36 8.70
CA THR A 95 4.42 -10.68 9.24
C THR A 95 3.63 -10.50 10.54
N GLY A 96 2.54 -11.24 10.67
CA GLY A 96 1.64 -11.14 11.83
C GLY A 96 0.57 -10.05 11.72
N GLU A 97 0.58 -9.24 10.66
CA GLU A 97 -0.43 -8.24 10.39
C GLU A 97 -1.48 -8.75 9.40
N GLY A 98 -2.71 -8.25 9.52
CA GLY A 98 -3.78 -8.47 8.54
C GLY A 98 -4.00 -7.21 7.68
N ALA A 99 -4.60 -7.37 6.51
CA ALA A 99 -4.97 -6.26 5.66
C ALA A 99 -6.34 -6.47 5.00
N ASP A 100 -7.23 -5.51 5.15
CA ASP A 100 -8.44 -5.40 4.33
C ASP A 100 -8.13 -4.70 3.00
N LEU A 101 -7.09 -3.87 3.00
CA LEU A 101 -6.55 -3.23 1.81
C LEU A 101 -5.02 -3.33 1.82
N LEU A 102 -4.47 -3.99 0.80
CA LEU A 102 -3.04 -4.04 0.54
C LEU A 102 -2.69 -3.16 -0.66
N ILE A 103 -1.83 -2.17 -0.46
CA ILE A 103 -1.34 -1.28 -1.51
C ILE A 103 0.14 -1.60 -1.76
N ILE A 104 0.51 -1.84 -3.01
CA ILE A 104 1.89 -2.03 -3.44
C ILE A 104 2.21 -0.97 -4.49
N ASP A 105 3.01 0.02 -4.12
CA ASP A 105 3.35 1.15 -5.00
C ASP A 105 4.82 1.12 -5.40
N ASP A 106 5.05 1.09 -6.71
CA ASP A 106 6.34 1.00 -7.36
C ASP A 106 7.26 -0.05 -6.68
N PRO A 107 6.95 -1.36 -6.84
CA PRO A 107 7.66 -2.44 -6.15
C PRO A 107 9.13 -2.58 -6.57
N ILE A 108 9.53 -1.97 -7.68
CA ILE A 108 10.88 -1.95 -8.22
C ILE A 108 11.31 -0.49 -8.40
N LYS A 109 12.52 -0.16 -7.97
CA LYS A 109 13.01 1.21 -7.88
C LYS A 109 13.37 1.84 -9.22
N ASN A 110 14.04 1.07 -10.10
CA ASN A 110 14.67 1.58 -11.32
C ASN A 110 14.89 0.48 -12.35
N HIS A 111 15.38 0.85 -13.54
CA HIS A 111 15.70 -0.08 -14.64
C HIS A 111 16.68 -1.18 -14.24
N GLU A 112 17.73 -0.84 -13.51
CA GLU A 112 18.75 -1.82 -13.07
C GLU A 112 18.13 -2.98 -12.27
N GLN A 113 17.24 -2.65 -11.32
CA GLN A 113 16.50 -3.67 -10.57
C GLN A 113 15.48 -4.39 -11.46
N ALA A 114 14.85 -3.69 -12.39
CA ALA A 114 13.90 -4.28 -13.31
C ALA A 114 14.54 -5.28 -14.27
N ASP A 115 15.75 -5.00 -14.74
CA ASP A 115 16.50 -5.89 -15.63
C ASP A 115 17.08 -7.11 -14.89
N SER A 116 17.29 -7.00 -13.58
CA SER A 116 17.76 -8.12 -12.76
C SER A 116 16.67 -9.17 -12.55
N GLN A 117 16.87 -10.37 -13.07
CA GLN A 117 15.97 -11.50 -12.82
C GLN A 117 15.84 -11.80 -11.33
N ILE A 118 16.92 -11.70 -10.57
CA ILE A 118 16.93 -11.97 -9.12
C ILE A 118 15.97 -11.03 -8.39
N TYR A 119 15.99 -9.73 -8.70
CA TYR A 119 15.07 -8.76 -8.09
C TYR A 119 13.61 -9.03 -8.47
N ARG A 120 13.33 -9.32 -9.75
CA ARG A 120 11.97 -9.64 -10.20
C ARG A 120 11.43 -10.89 -9.51
N GLU A 121 12.23 -11.96 -9.43
CA GLU A 121 11.85 -13.22 -8.75
C GLU A 121 11.66 -12.99 -7.23
N SER A 122 12.56 -12.27 -6.59
CA SER A 122 12.46 -11.95 -5.17
C SER A 122 11.18 -11.16 -4.85
N THR A 123 10.86 -10.14 -5.65
CA THR A 123 9.65 -9.33 -5.48
C THR A 123 8.38 -10.18 -5.68
N TYR A 124 8.36 -11.03 -6.70
CA TYR A 124 7.23 -11.91 -6.96
C TYR A 124 7.05 -12.97 -5.87
N ASN A 125 8.16 -13.57 -5.39
CA ASN A 125 8.11 -14.54 -4.29
C ASN A 125 7.62 -13.87 -3.00
N TRP A 126 8.12 -12.68 -2.66
CA TRP A 126 7.64 -11.91 -1.53
C TRP A 126 6.13 -11.64 -1.63
N TYR A 127 5.65 -11.26 -2.81
CA TYR A 127 4.22 -11.06 -3.03
C TYR A 127 3.42 -12.33 -2.73
N LYS A 128 3.83 -13.49 -3.27
CA LYS A 128 3.11 -14.77 -3.09
C LYS A 128 3.17 -15.29 -1.67
N THR A 129 4.34 -15.24 -1.05
CA THR A 129 4.58 -15.92 0.24
C THR A 129 4.33 -15.03 1.45
N THR A 130 4.39 -13.71 1.28
CA THR A 130 4.29 -12.76 2.39
C THR A 130 3.11 -11.81 2.19
N ALA A 131 3.12 -10.99 1.15
CA ALA A 131 2.17 -9.89 1.01
C ALA A 131 0.71 -10.39 0.83
N ARG A 132 0.48 -11.28 -0.14
CA ARG A 132 -0.85 -11.83 -0.41
C ARG A 132 -1.43 -12.60 0.78
N THR A 133 -0.57 -13.26 1.58
CA THR A 133 -1.02 -14.03 2.75
C THR A 133 -1.48 -13.15 3.92
N ARG A 134 -1.30 -11.83 3.84
CA ARG A 134 -1.82 -10.86 4.82
C ARG A 134 -3.24 -10.44 4.54
N LEU A 135 -3.75 -10.71 3.35
CA LEU A 135 -5.08 -10.27 2.96
C LEU A 135 -6.17 -11.01 3.75
N GLN A 136 -7.10 -10.25 4.31
CA GLN A 136 -8.32 -10.79 4.92
C GLN A 136 -9.22 -11.42 3.83
N PRO A 137 -10.19 -12.29 4.17
CA PRO A 137 -11.02 -12.99 3.18
C PRO A 137 -11.69 -12.09 2.14
N ASP A 138 -12.16 -10.90 2.54
CA ASP A 138 -12.82 -9.93 1.65
C ASP A 138 -11.91 -8.75 1.29
N GLY A 139 -10.61 -8.88 1.54
CA GLY A 139 -9.64 -7.83 1.32
C GLY A 139 -9.32 -7.60 -0.15
N ALA A 140 -8.86 -6.39 -0.45
CA ALA A 140 -8.50 -5.96 -1.80
C ALA A 140 -7.00 -5.66 -1.93
N ILE A 141 -6.47 -5.86 -3.14
CA ILE A 141 -5.08 -5.51 -3.48
C ILE A 141 -5.06 -4.46 -4.59
N ILE A 142 -4.32 -3.37 -4.36
CA ILE A 142 -4.00 -2.38 -5.39
C ILE A 142 -2.51 -2.45 -5.66
N ILE A 143 -2.14 -2.71 -6.91
CA ILE A 143 -0.76 -2.67 -7.39
C ILE A 143 -0.63 -1.49 -8.33
N ILE A 144 0.26 -0.58 -7.99
CA ILE A 144 0.54 0.65 -8.74
C ILE A 144 2.00 0.60 -9.17
N GLN A 145 2.27 0.73 -10.45
CA GLN A 145 3.66 0.77 -10.90
C GLN A 145 3.85 1.44 -12.27
N THR A 146 5.05 1.93 -12.50
CA THR A 146 5.58 2.14 -13.84
C THR A 146 6.06 0.79 -14.36
N ARG A 147 5.66 0.41 -15.57
CA ARG A 147 6.11 -0.84 -16.19
C ARG A 147 7.53 -0.66 -16.72
N TRP A 148 8.48 -1.33 -16.08
CA TRP A 148 9.90 -1.31 -16.44
C TRP A 148 10.33 -2.53 -17.23
N HIS A 149 9.66 -3.68 -17.03
CA HIS A 149 9.99 -4.94 -17.68
C HIS A 149 8.71 -5.77 -17.89
N VAL A 150 8.68 -6.59 -18.96
CA VAL A 150 7.50 -7.45 -19.28
C VAL A 150 7.23 -8.49 -18.18
N ASP A 151 8.27 -8.97 -17.49
CA ASP A 151 8.21 -9.92 -16.39
C ASP A 151 8.37 -9.26 -15.01
N ASP A 152 7.98 -7.99 -14.87
CA ASP A 152 7.86 -7.36 -13.56
C ASP A 152 6.71 -7.99 -12.75
N LEU A 153 6.49 -7.54 -11.51
CA LEU A 153 5.43 -8.09 -10.65
C LEU A 153 4.07 -8.16 -11.37
N ALA A 154 3.67 -7.05 -12.00
CA ALA A 154 2.39 -7.02 -12.70
C ALA A 154 2.36 -7.95 -13.92
N GLY A 155 3.45 -8.04 -14.68
CA GLY A 155 3.54 -8.95 -15.83
C GLY A 155 3.40 -10.42 -15.43
N LYS A 156 4.02 -10.82 -14.33
CA LYS A 156 3.88 -12.18 -13.78
C LYS A 156 2.44 -12.45 -13.31
N LEU A 157 1.84 -11.50 -12.60
CA LEU A 157 0.46 -11.65 -12.12
C LEU A 157 -0.58 -11.69 -13.25
N LEU A 158 -0.35 -10.97 -14.34
CA LEU A 158 -1.22 -11.04 -15.53
C LEU A 158 -1.11 -12.41 -16.18
N LYS A 159 0.10 -12.95 -16.33
CA LYS A 159 0.30 -14.32 -16.83
C LYS A 159 -0.37 -15.37 -15.94
N ASP A 160 -0.25 -15.24 -14.62
CA ASP A 160 -0.92 -16.15 -13.69
C ASP A 160 -2.46 -16.11 -13.84
N ALA A 161 -3.03 -14.94 -14.10
CA ALA A 161 -4.48 -14.77 -14.29
C ALA A 161 -4.98 -15.32 -15.65
N GLU A 162 -4.12 -15.44 -16.65
CA GLU A 162 -4.46 -16.04 -17.95
C GLU A 162 -4.44 -17.58 -17.90
N ILE A 163 -3.75 -18.17 -16.93
CA ILE A 163 -3.60 -19.63 -16.77
C ILE A 163 -4.74 -20.22 -15.90
N ASN A 164 -5.40 -19.40 -15.09
CA ASN A 164 -6.49 -19.80 -14.19
C ASN A 164 -7.86 -19.36 -14.72
#